data_1545dff4c8942628c14091ccf93051c0
#
_entry.id   1545dff4c8942628c14091ccf93051c0
#
_cell.length_a   1.000
_cell.length_b   1.000
_cell.length_c   1.000
_cell.angle_alpha   90.00
_cell.angle_beta   90.00
_cell.angle_gamma   90.00
#
_symmetry.space_group_name_H-M   'P 1'
#
loop_
_entity.id
_entity.type
_entity.pdbx_description
1 polymer ?
#
loop_
_entity_poly.entity_id
_entity_poly.type
_entity_poly.pdbx_seq_one_letter_code
_entity_poly.pdbx_strand_id
1 'polypeptide(L)'
;MDDLTFRQLMESKHYHPEITDVIFDSDKMLEMGIVAINSTERGFDIVWDKIMFDFLWEYYKVGIYLAEKHAEEKGIKFRLIVEITKENMESLKSLNYHEIKYIDNIRSNFAVLDNRAYMVQIFHKENEPPAQALFSNNKALVDSQQTLFNRLWEIATPIANRLKEIGYRDKLNYQRILTNHKEIHDEINSLVEQCSKELLIFSSFKLIYTVLNKNKFVNYFNSLLRKGITIKIITDDIDEHLMNHIAQINETNKDNPMQFGYSNKLGEFNEFIMLSDNRYVLQIKYDQKNEIVGSFVGV
;
A
#
# COMPACT_ATOMS: atom_id res chain seq x y z
N MET A 1 -8.96 -29.33 18.12
CA MET A 1 -7.51 -29.72 18.23
C MET A 1 -7.06 -29.43 19.65
N ASP A 2 -6.36 -30.34 20.30
CA ASP A 2 -5.77 -30.08 21.63
C ASP A 2 -4.43 -29.31 21.49
N ASP A 3 -3.97 -28.72 22.60
CA ASP A 3 -2.78 -27.85 22.61
C ASP A 3 -1.49 -28.61 22.28
N LEU A 4 -1.42 -29.87 22.69
CA LEU A 4 -0.28 -30.73 22.42
C LEU A 4 -0.16 -31.02 20.92
N THR A 5 -1.27 -31.35 20.26
CA THR A 5 -1.32 -31.59 18.81
C THR A 5 -0.94 -30.35 18.03
N PHE A 6 -1.44 -29.15 18.43
CA PHE A 6 -1.08 -27.90 17.75
C PHE A 6 0.42 -27.59 17.88
N ARG A 7 0.98 -27.67 19.09
CA ARG A 7 2.42 -27.47 19.32
C ARG A 7 3.25 -28.43 18.51
N GLN A 8 2.91 -29.71 18.49
CA GLN A 8 3.59 -30.71 17.68
C GLN A 8 3.58 -30.38 16.19
N LEU A 9 2.43 -29.90 15.65
CA LEU A 9 2.30 -29.49 14.26
C LEU A 9 3.17 -28.29 13.91
N MET A 10 3.29 -27.33 14.84
CA MET A 10 4.03 -26.10 14.61
C MET A 10 5.54 -26.24 14.85
N GLU A 11 5.95 -27.05 15.84
CA GLU A 11 7.36 -27.21 16.25
C GLU A 11 8.09 -28.32 15.49
N SER A 12 7.38 -29.30 14.93
CA SER A 12 8.00 -30.43 14.27
C SER A 12 8.30 -30.18 12.81
N LYS A 13 9.48 -30.60 12.37
CA LYS A 13 9.91 -30.60 10.94
C LYS A 13 9.45 -31.85 10.18
N HIS A 14 8.77 -32.79 10.85
CA HIS A 14 8.33 -34.04 10.26
C HIS A 14 6.98 -33.91 9.59
N TYR A 15 6.67 -34.85 8.71
CA TYR A 15 5.36 -34.93 8.05
C TYR A 15 4.27 -35.11 9.10
N HIS A 16 3.28 -34.24 9.08
CA HIS A 16 2.04 -34.35 9.86
C HIS A 16 0.86 -34.55 8.94
N PRO A 17 -0.19 -35.25 9.40
CA PRO A 17 -1.43 -35.31 8.64
C PRO A 17 -1.99 -33.90 8.42
N GLU A 18 -2.55 -33.67 7.24
CA GLU A 18 -3.24 -32.43 6.94
C GLU A 18 -4.48 -32.29 7.83
N ILE A 19 -4.56 -31.16 8.54
CA ILE A 19 -5.65 -30.85 9.46
C ILE A 19 -6.22 -29.49 9.10
N THR A 20 -7.54 -29.39 9.14
CA THR A 20 -8.26 -28.11 9.17
C THR A 20 -9.21 -28.17 10.36
N ASP A 21 -9.08 -27.22 11.29
CA ASP A 21 -9.84 -27.20 12.53
C ASP A 21 -10.36 -25.80 12.87
N VAL A 22 -11.48 -25.74 13.59
CA VAL A 22 -12.09 -24.51 14.08
C VAL A 22 -12.01 -24.45 15.60
N ILE A 23 -11.51 -23.36 16.12
CA ILE A 23 -11.27 -23.10 17.52
C ILE A 23 -12.24 -22.03 18.00
N PHE A 24 -12.93 -22.29 19.10
CA PHE A 24 -13.96 -21.40 19.67
C PHE A 24 -13.54 -20.76 21.00
N ASP A 25 -12.44 -21.19 21.59
CA ASP A 25 -11.93 -20.69 22.86
C ASP A 25 -10.93 -19.57 22.60
N SER A 26 -11.20 -18.36 23.10
CA SER A 26 -10.39 -17.17 22.87
C SER A 26 -8.99 -17.26 23.48
N ASP A 27 -8.85 -17.86 24.68
CA ASP A 27 -7.55 -18.01 25.32
C ASP A 27 -6.67 -18.98 24.54
N LYS A 28 -7.29 -20.05 24.05
CA LYS A 28 -6.64 -21.02 23.18
C LYS A 28 -6.22 -20.42 21.83
N MET A 29 -7.05 -19.57 21.23
CA MET A 29 -6.69 -18.86 20.00
C MET A 29 -5.43 -18.00 20.19
N LEU A 30 -5.35 -17.33 21.35
CA LEU A 30 -4.20 -16.51 21.69
C LEU A 30 -2.94 -17.36 21.90
N GLU A 31 -3.02 -18.42 22.68
CA GLU A 31 -1.91 -19.34 22.91
C GLU A 31 -1.40 -19.91 21.59
N MET A 32 -2.29 -20.33 20.70
CA MET A 32 -1.95 -20.81 19.38
C MET A 32 -1.26 -19.73 18.52
N GLY A 33 -1.71 -18.49 18.60
CA GLY A 33 -1.04 -17.36 17.94
C GLY A 33 0.41 -17.19 18.41
N ILE A 34 0.65 -17.25 19.72
CA ILE A 34 2.00 -17.16 20.32
C ILE A 34 2.87 -18.35 19.87
N VAL A 35 2.34 -19.57 19.93
CA VAL A 35 3.07 -20.77 19.46
C VAL A 35 3.40 -20.66 17.97
N ALA A 36 2.46 -20.18 17.15
CA ALA A 36 2.65 -19.97 15.73
C ALA A 36 3.80 -19.00 15.46
N ILE A 37 3.82 -17.84 16.12
CA ILE A 37 4.88 -16.84 16.00
C ILE A 37 6.23 -17.43 16.40
N ASN A 38 6.32 -18.07 17.57
CA ASN A 38 7.57 -18.62 18.10
C ASN A 38 8.12 -19.77 17.23
N SER A 39 7.27 -20.48 16.52
CA SER A 39 7.66 -21.59 15.62
C SER A 39 7.97 -21.15 14.19
N THR A 40 7.78 -19.88 13.85
CA THR A 40 8.08 -19.34 12.53
C THR A 40 9.60 -19.32 12.31
N GLU A 41 10.07 -19.83 11.18
CA GLU A 41 11.49 -19.93 10.83
C GLU A 41 11.88 -19.13 9.59
N ARG A 42 10.94 -18.86 8.68
CA ARG A 42 11.26 -18.26 7.37
C ARG A 42 10.54 -16.93 7.14
N GLY A 43 9.26 -16.89 7.46
CA GLY A 43 8.46 -15.70 7.25
C GLY A 43 7.04 -15.81 7.73
N PHE A 44 6.48 -14.66 8.04
CA PHE A 44 5.11 -14.52 8.51
C PHE A 44 4.40 -13.46 7.68
N ASP A 45 3.46 -13.89 6.88
CA ASP A 45 2.67 -13.06 5.98
C ASP A 45 1.30 -12.80 6.61
N ILE A 46 0.99 -11.55 6.86
CA ILE A 46 -0.12 -11.14 7.72
C ILE A 46 -1.00 -10.14 6.98
N VAL A 47 -2.31 -10.34 7.05
CA VAL A 47 -3.32 -9.34 6.68
C VAL A 47 -4.16 -9.04 7.91
N TRP A 48 -4.24 -7.76 8.30
CA TRP A 48 -5.11 -7.29 9.38
C TRP A 48 -6.08 -6.23 8.84
N ASP A 49 -7.37 -6.49 8.99
CA ASP A 49 -8.37 -5.45 8.90
C ASP A 49 -8.33 -4.56 10.17
N LYS A 50 -9.10 -3.48 10.16
CA LYS A 50 -9.16 -2.54 11.28
C LYS A 50 -9.54 -3.24 12.59
N ILE A 51 -10.53 -4.14 12.55
CA ILE A 51 -11.04 -4.83 13.74
C ILE A 51 -9.94 -5.68 14.38
N MET A 52 -9.22 -6.46 13.58
CA MET A 52 -8.12 -7.29 14.05
C MET A 52 -6.97 -6.46 14.62
N PHE A 53 -6.61 -5.37 13.92
CA PHE A 53 -5.54 -4.47 14.38
C PHE A 53 -5.89 -3.85 15.74
N ASP A 54 -7.07 -3.23 15.87
CA ASP A 54 -7.51 -2.55 17.08
C ASP A 54 -7.56 -3.53 18.25
N PHE A 55 -8.11 -4.73 18.03
CA PHE A 55 -8.18 -5.78 19.04
C PHE A 55 -6.79 -6.22 19.52
N LEU A 56 -5.87 -6.52 18.61
CA LEU A 56 -4.52 -6.93 18.98
C LEU A 56 -3.76 -5.82 19.70
N TRP A 57 -3.94 -4.58 19.27
CA TRP A 57 -3.24 -3.44 19.84
C TRP A 57 -3.73 -3.11 21.24
N GLU A 58 -5.02 -3.27 21.49
CA GLU A 58 -5.61 -3.00 22.78
C GLU A 58 -5.31 -4.12 23.80
N TYR A 59 -5.50 -5.38 23.41
CA TYR A 59 -5.46 -6.50 24.35
C TYR A 59 -4.16 -7.31 24.30
N TYR A 60 -3.42 -7.30 23.19
CA TYR A 60 -2.28 -8.19 22.97
C TYR A 60 -1.00 -7.47 22.49
N LYS A 61 -0.85 -6.22 22.82
CA LYS A 61 0.32 -5.40 22.46
C LYS A 61 1.65 -6.04 22.84
N VAL A 62 1.70 -6.70 24.00
CA VAL A 62 2.90 -7.45 24.43
C VAL A 62 3.23 -8.59 23.48
N GLY A 63 2.21 -9.29 22.97
CA GLY A 63 2.40 -10.36 21.97
C GLY A 63 2.98 -9.84 20.66
N ILE A 64 2.56 -8.65 20.21
CA ILE A 64 3.12 -8.00 19.03
C ILE A 64 4.62 -7.71 19.22
N TYR A 65 5.01 -7.13 20.36
CA TYR A 65 6.42 -6.85 20.65
C TYR A 65 7.26 -8.13 20.79
N LEU A 66 6.70 -9.19 21.35
CA LEU A 66 7.37 -10.50 21.39
C LEU A 66 7.58 -11.07 20.00
N ALA A 67 6.61 -10.91 19.10
CA ALA A 67 6.73 -11.30 17.70
C ALA A 67 7.84 -10.51 16.98
N GLU A 68 7.92 -9.21 17.19
CA GLU A 68 8.98 -8.37 16.64
C GLU A 68 10.36 -8.80 17.17
N LYS A 69 10.48 -9.03 18.47
CA LYS A 69 11.72 -9.50 19.09
C LYS A 69 12.15 -10.85 18.52
N HIS A 70 11.22 -11.78 18.35
CA HIS A 70 11.50 -13.08 17.74
C HIS A 70 11.95 -12.92 16.28
N ALA A 71 11.31 -12.05 15.52
CA ALA A 71 11.70 -11.75 14.14
C ALA A 71 13.13 -11.18 14.06
N GLU A 72 13.48 -10.25 14.97
CA GLU A 72 14.83 -9.70 15.09
C GLU A 72 15.86 -10.77 15.41
N GLU A 73 15.66 -11.53 16.46
CA GLU A 73 16.59 -12.55 16.95
C GLU A 73 16.84 -13.67 15.93
N LYS A 74 15.84 -14.00 15.15
CA LYS A 74 15.91 -15.09 14.15
C LYS A 74 16.23 -14.61 12.73
N GLY A 75 16.20 -13.29 12.47
CA GLY A 75 16.31 -12.74 11.13
C GLY A 75 15.11 -13.11 10.23
N ILE A 76 13.93 -13.29 10.82
CA ILE A 76 12.70 -13.67 10.12
C ILE A 76 12.04 -12.44 9.52
N LYS A 77 11.50 -12.59 8.31
CA LYS A 77 10.81 -11.54 7.59
C LYS A 77 9.31 -11.58 7.89
N PHE A 78 8.79 -10.51 8.49
CA PHE A 78 7.36 -10.31 8.68
C PHE A 78 6.85 -9.31 7.65
N ARG A 79 5.82 -9.68 6.89
CA ARG A 79 5.13 -8.80 5.93
C ARG A 79 3.71 -8.57 6.42
N LEU A 80 3.35 -7.30 6.62
CA LEU A 80 2.03 -6.92 7.13
C LEU A 80 1.29 -6.06 6.11
N ILE A 81 0.10 -6.47 5.71
CA ILE A 81 -0.88 -5.64 5.02
C ILE A 81 -1.93 -5.21 6.04
N VAL A 82 -2.16 -3.92 6.16
CA VAL A 82 -3.09 -3.36 7.15
C VAL A 82 -3.80 -2.12 6.60
N GLU A 83 -5.00 -1.83 7.07
CA GLU A 83 -5.64 -0.54 6.85
C GLU A 83 -5.03 0.52 7.78
N ILE A 84 -4.55 1.64 7.20
CA ILE A 84 -3.92 2.71 7.97
C ILE A 84 -4.90 3.86 8.15
N THR A 85 -5.21 4.15 9.40
CA THR A 85 -6.06 5.26 9.82
C THR A 85 -5.26 6.27 10.65
N LYS A 86 -5.85 7.42 10.97
CA LYS A 86 -5.20 8.40 11.87
C LYS A 86 -4.96 7.82 13.26
N GLU A 87 -5.89 7.01 13.74
CA GLU A 87 -5.89 6.42 15.07
C GLU A 87 -4.76 5.41 15.24
N ASN A 88 -4.49 4.58 14.22
CA ASN A 88 -3.51 3.50 14.31
C ASN A 88 -2.11 3.86 13.76
N MET A 89 -1.97 5.02 13.13
CA MET A 89 -0.74 5.44 12.47
C MET A 89 0.49 5.44 13.39
N GLU A 90 0.37 6.02 14.59
CA GLU A 90 1.50 6.09 15.53
C GLU A 90 1.88 4.70 16.06
N SER A 91 0.89 3.85 16.24
CA SER A 91 1.09 2.45 16.63
C SER A 91 1.87 1.68 15.57
N LEU A 92 1.49 1.85 14.30
CA LEU A 92 2.17 1.21 13.17
C LEU A 92 3.61 1.70 12.97
N LYS A 93 3.89 2.97 13.24
CA LYS A 93 5.26 3.52 13.21
C LYS A 93 6.19 2.90 14.25
N SER A 94 5.64 2.38 15.34
CA SER A 94 6.44 1.72 16.39
C SER A 94 6.85 0.29 16.04
N LEU A 95 6.31 -0.30 14.96
CA LEU A 95 6.66 -1.63 14.48
C LEU A 95 7.89 -1.56 13.57
N ASN A 96 9.01 -2.14 14.02
CA ASN A 96 10.30 -1.98 13.36
C ASN A 96 10.70 -3.15 12.45
N TYR A 97 10.18 -4.35 12.71
CA TYR A 97 10.57 -5.60 12.02
C TYR A 97 9.56 -6.07 10.97
N HIS A 98 8.48 -5.30 10.78
CA HIS A 98 7.50 -5.58 9.76
C HIS A 98 7.79 -4.77 8.49
N GLU A 99 7.79 -5.42 7.34
CA GLU A 99 7.54 -4.70 6.10
C GLU A 99 6.05 -4.41 6.04
N ILE A 100 5.67 -3.14 6.14
CA ILE A 100 4.26 -2.75 6.24
C ILE A 100 3.83 -2.10 4.93
N LYS A 101 2.73 -2.61 4.40
CA LYS A 101 1.98 -2.00 3.31
C LYS A 101 0.53 -1.81 3.70
N TYR A 102 -0.19 -0.95 2.98
CA TYR A 102 -1.60 -0.73 3.26
C TYR A 102 -2.50 -0.98 2.04
N ILE A 103 -3.74 -1.36 2.34
CA ILE A 103 -4.87 -1.39 1.41
C ILE A 103 -6.06 -0.76 2.12
N ASP A 104 -6.70 0.22 1.46
CA ASP A 104 -7.92 0.85 2.00
C ASP A 104 -9.10 -0.12 1.97
N ASN A 105 -9.92 -0.09 3.02
CA ASN A 105 -11.14 -0.90 3.16
C ASN A 105 -10.89 -2.41 3.06
N ILE A 106 -9.76 -2.90 3.49
CA ILE A 106 -9.51 -4.33 3.58
C ILE A 106 -10.41 -4.93 4.64
N ARG A 107 -11.21 -5.94 4.26
CA ARG A 107 -12.15 -6.64 5.16
C ARG A 107 -11.77 -8.10 5.28
N SER A 108 -10.53 -8.33 5.60
CA SER A 108 -9.99 -9.68 5.77
C SER A 108 -8.88 -9.65 6.79
N ASN A 109 -8.84 -10.67 7.63
CA ASN A 109 -7.70 -10.91 8.48
C ASN A 109 -7.28 -12.36 8.31
N PHE A 110 -6.03 -12.60 8.06
CA PHE A 110 -5.45 -13.93 8.01
C PHE A 110 -3.93 -13.87 8.11
N ALA A 111 -3.34 -15.03 8.38
CA ALA A 111 -1.90 -15.19 8.39
C ALA A 111 -1.47 -16.48 7.69
N VAL A 112 -0.35 -16.41 6.99
CA VAL A 112 0.35 -17.58 6.43
C VAL A 112 1.74 -17.63 7.04
N LEU A 113 2.08 -18.77 7.64
CA LEU A 113 3.33 -18.99 8.34
C LEU A 113 4.19 -19.97 7.53
N ASP A 114 5.41 -19.52 7.18
CA ASP A 114 6.42 -20.35 6.49
C ASP A 114 5.92 -21.07 5.22
N ASN A 115 4.79 -20.65 4.65
CA ASN A 115 4.08 -21.38 3.60
C ASN A 115 3.70 -22.83 4.01
N ARG A 116 3.44 -23.07 5.30
CA ARG A 116 3.09 -24.37 5.87
C ARG A 116 1.83 -24.38 6.74
N ALA A 117 1.38 -23.23 7.18
CA ALA A 117 0.17 -23.09 7.97
C ALA A 117 -0.58 -21.81 7.63
N TYR A 118 -1.90 -21.85 7.77
CA TYR A 118 -2.84 -20.76 7.55
C TYR A 118 -3.73 -20.58 8.77
N MET A 119 -4.01 -19.33 9.11
CA MET A 119 -4.84 -18.96 10.24
C MET A 119 -5.71 -17.77 9.87
N VAL A 120 -6.99 -17.79 10.29
CA VAL A 120 -7.91 -16.66 10.16
C VAL A 120 -8.77 -16.57 11.42
N GLN A 121 -9.00 -15.34 11.93
CA GLN A 121 -9.88 -15.06 13.03
C GLN A 121 -11.21 -14.51 12.52
N ILE A 122 -12.32 -14.91 13.15
CA ILE A 122 -13.66 -14.48 12.80
C ILE A 122 -14.24 -13.71 13.97
N PHE A 123 -14.52 -12.42 13.72
CA PHE A 123 -15.15 -11.51 14.66
C PHE A 123 -16.64 -11.40 14.35
N HIS A 124 -17.48 -11.46 15.37
CA HIS A 124 -18.91 -11.21 15.22
C HIS A 124 -19.26 -9.75 15.49
N LYS A 125 -18.47 -9.06 16.32
CA LYS A 125 -18.63 -7.65 16.66
C LYS A 125 -17.27 -6.97 16.81
N GLU A 126 -17.26 -5.67 16.59
CA GLU A 126 -16.12 -4.82 16.90
C GLU A 126 -15.89 -4.78 18.43
N ASN A 127 -14.64 -4.67 18.84
CA ASN A 127 -14.20 -4.59 20.25
C ASN A 127 -14.56 -5.82 21.13
N GLU A 128 -14.91 -6.93 20.53
CA GLU A 128 -15.03 -8.23 21.22
C GLU A 128 -13.90 -9.17 20.76
N PRO A 129 -13.48 -10.14 21.58
CA PRO A 129 -12.56 -11.18 21.12
C PRO A 129 -13.11 -11.93 19.90
N PRO A 130 -12.23 -12.52 19.07
CA PRO A 130 -12.69 -13.32 17.95
C PRO A 130 -13.57 -14.46 18.45
N ALA A 131 -14.71 -14.68 17.81
CA ALA A 131 -15.66 -15.72 18.18
C ALA A 131 -15.12 -17.11 17.84
N GLN A 132 -14.30 -17.19 16.81
CA GLN A 132 -13.67 -18.42 16.35
C GLN A 132 -12.42 -18.12 15.51
N ALA A 133 -11.52 -19.09 15.45
CA ALA A 133 -10.40 -19.09 14.51
C ALA A 133 -10.39 -20.39 13.71
N LEU A 134 -10.10 -20.30 12.43
CA LEU A 134 -9.80 -21.45 11.59
C LEU A 134 -8.30 -21.58 11.46
N PHE A 135 -7.78 -22.76 11.67
CA PHE A 135 -6.39 -23.14 11.43
C PHE A 135 -6.34 -24.26 10.38
N SER A 136 -5.34 -24.22 9.52
CA SER A 136 -5.10 -25.30 8.57
C SER A 136 -3.62 -25.42 8.21
N ASN A 137 -3.15 -26.67 8.11
CA ASN A 137 -1.87 -27.01 7.46
C ASN A 137 -2.11 -27.79 6.13
N ASN A 138 -3.33 -27.80 5.64
CA ASN A 138 -3.63 -28.39 4.32
C ASN A 138 -2.88 -27.64 3.24
N LYS A 139 -2.01 -28.36 2.51
CA LYS A 139 -1.11 -27.74 1.55
C LYS A 139 -1.84 -26.95 0.46
N ALA A 140 -2.92 -27.48 -0.09
CA ALA A 140 -3.67 -26.82 -1.16
C ALA A 140 -4.30 -25.49 -0.67
N LEU A 141 -4.82 -25.47 0.56
CA LEU A 141 -5.37 -24.27 1.17
C LEU A 141 -4.26 -23.25 1.46
N VAL A 142 -3.17 -23.69 2.07
CA VAL A 142 -2.03 -22.80 2.39
C VAL A 142 -1.45 -22.19 1.12
N ASP A 143 -1.20 -22.95 0.07
CA ASP A 143 -0.67 -22.47 -1.21
C ASP A 143 -1.64 -21.46 -1.87
N SER A 144 -2.95 -21.70 -1.77
CA SER A 144 -3.97 -20.77 -2.25
C SER A 144 -3.93 -19.44 -1.50
N GLN A 145 -3.86 -19.48 -0.16
CA GLN A 145 -3.82 -18.28 0.66
C GLN A 145 -2.50 -17.52 0.53
N GLN A 146 -1.39 -18.23 0.36
CA GLN A 146 -0.10 -17.60 0.05
C GLN A 146 -0.14 -16.89 -1.30
N THR A 147 -0.78 -17.49 -2.30
CA THR A 147 -0.97 -16.85 -3.61
C THR A 147 -1.84 -15.59 -3.50
N LEU A 148 -2.92 -15.65 -2.71
CA LEU A 148 -3.77 -14.48 -2.43
C LEU A 148 -2.96 -13.38 -1.74
N PHE A 149 -2.21 -13.72 -0.68
CA PHE A 149 -1.36 -12.74 0.02
C PHE A 149 -0.38 -12.06 -0.95
N ASN A 150 0.32 -12.82 -1.79
CA ASN A 150 1.29 -12.27 -2.72
C ASN A 150 0.64 -11.29 -3.72
N ARG A 151 -0.56 -11.59 -4.23
CA ARG A 151 -1.32 -10.67 -5.08
C ARG A 151 -1.73 -9.39 -4.35
N LEU A 152 -2.21 -9.51 -3.11
CA LEU A 152 -2.52 -8.36 -2.27
C LEU A 152 -1.26 -7.53 -2.00
N TRP A 153 -0.12 -8.19 -1.75
CA TRP A 153 1.16 -7.53 -1.52
C TRP A 153 1.67 -6.74 -2.74
N GLU A 154 1.44 -7.23 -3.94
CA GLU A 154 1.79 -6.53 -5.19
C GLU A 154 0.99 -5.24 -5.38
N ILE A 155 -0.30 -5.24 -5.03
CA ILE A 155 -1.17 -4.06 -5.18
C ILE A 155 -1.13 -3.13 -3.96
N ALA A 156 -0.66 -3.60 -2.82
CA ALA A 156 -0.58 -2.82 -1.59
C ALA A 156 0.48 -1.72 -1.67
N THR A 157 0.19 -0.58 -1.09
CA THR A 157 1.06 0.61 -1.11
C THR A 157 1.95 0.66 0.15
N PRO A 158 3.25 1.01 0.04
CA PRO A 158 4.13 1.13 1.20
C PRO A 158 3.61 2.14 2.23
N ILE A 159 3.78 1.82 3.52
CA ILE A 159 3.31 2.66 4.64
C ILE A 159 3.82 4.10 4.56
N ALA A 160 5.06 4.32 4.10
CA ALA A 160 5.65 5.65 4.01
C ALA A 160 4.83 6.63 3.16
N ASN A 161 4.15 6.15 2.13
CA ASN A 161 3.29 6.95 1.26
C ASN A 161 2.00 7.35 1.99
N ARG A 162 1.38 6.42 2.69
CA ARG A 162 0.16 6.70 3.48
C ARG A 162 0.43 7.64 4.65
N LEU A 163 1.57 7.50 5.31
CA LEU A 163 1.97 8.39 6.40
C LEU A 163 2.17 9.83 5.91
N LYS A 164 2.72 10.02 4.71
CA LYS A 164 2.80 11.35 4.08
C LYS A 164 1.38 11.89 3.82
N GLU A 165 0.51 11.12 3.19
CA GLU A 165 -0.86 11.53 2.88
C GLU A 165 -1.64 11.98 4.14
N ILE A 166 -1.64 11.15 5.20
CA ILE A 166 -2.33 11.50 6.45
C ILE A 166 -1.71 12.76 7.07
N GLY A 167 -0.38 12.88 7.06
CA GLY A 167 0.32 14.06 7.55
C GLY A 167 0.01 15.33 6.76
N TYR A 168 -0.32 15.22 5.47
CA TYR A 168 -0.76 16.34 4.64
C TYR A 168 -2.23 16.70 4.90
N ARG A 169 -3.12 15.73 5.06
CA ARG A 169 -4.55 15.98 5.34
C ARG A 169 -4.79 16.72 6.66
N ASP A 170 -3.91 16.56 7.64
CA ASP A 170 -4.03 17.24 8.94
C ASP A 170 -3.55 18.69 8.92
N LYS A 171 -2.84 19.10 7.87
CA LYS A 171 -2.37 20.47 7.69
C LYS A 171 -3.22 21.17 6.64
N LEU A 172 -4.40 21.65 7.01
CA LEU A 172 -5.11 22.69 6.24
C LEU A 172 -4.12 23.82 5.90
N ASN A 173 -3.91 24.10 4.60
CA ASN A 173 -2.95 25.07 4.06
C ASN A 173 -1.44 24.68 4.19
N TYR A 174 -1.10 23.41 4.00
CA TYR A 174 0.29 23.03 3.93
C TYR A 174 0.92 23.43 2.59
N GLN A 175 1.99 24.20 2.66
CA GLN A 175 2.84 24.53 1.51
C GLN A 175 4.25 24.02 1.75
N ARG A 176 4.82 23.32 0.78
CA ARG A 176 6.20 22.84 0.80
C ARG A 176 6.93 23.29 -0.47
N ILE A 177 8.17 23.75 -0.30
CA ILE A 177 9.07 24.05 -1.41
C ILE A 177 9.94 22.79 -1.63
N LEU A 178 10.04 22.34 -2.86
CA LEU A 178 10.83 21.22 -3.30
C LEU A 178 12.05 21.76 -4.06
N THR A 179 13.24 21.42 -3.60
CA THR A 179 14.48 22.07 -4.08
C THR A 179 15.37 21.16 -4.92
N ASN A 180 15.01 19.88 -5.05
CA ASN A 180 15.80 18.95 -5.83
C ASN A 180 14.94 17.94 -6.58
N HIS A 181 15.50 17.36 -7.64
CA HIS A 181 14.82 16.40 -8.52
C HIS A 181 14.24 15.18 -7.79
N LYS A 182 14.92 14.70 -6.74
CA LYS A 182 14.46 13.53 -5.99
C LYS A 182 13.19 13.86 -5.20
N GLU A 183 13.17 14.98 -4.50
CA GLU A 183 11.97 15.43 -3.76
C GLU A 183 10.78 15.65 -4.69
N ILE A 184 11.01 16.27 -5.85
CA ILE A 184 9.97 16.49 -6.87
C ILE A 184 9.44 15.16 -7.40
N HIS A 185 10.33 14.23 -7.71
CA HIS A 185 9.94 12.90 -8.21
C HIS A 185 9.17 12.10 -7.16
N ASP A 186 9.62 12.13 -5.90
CA ASP A 186 8.95 11.47 -4.78
C ASP A 186 7.55 12.06 -4.56
N GLU A 187 7.38 13.39 -4.73
CA GLU A 187 6.09 14.05 -4.60
C GLU A 187 5.14 13.73 -5.76
N ILE A 188 5.64 13.69 -7.00
CA ILE A 188 4.84 13.22 -8.16
C ILE A 188 4.34 11.81 -7.93
N ASN A 189 5.21 10.89 -7.50
CA ASN A 189 4.83 9.50 -7.20
C ASN A 189 3.75 9.47 -6.13
N SER A 190 3.92 10.24 -5.06
CA SER A 190 2.95 10.34 -3.97
C SER A 190 1.58 10.83 -4.45
N LEU A 191 1.54 11.88 -5.28
CA LEU A 191 0.30 12.40 -5.85
C LEU A 191 -0.41 11.39 -6.76
N VAL A 192 0.36 10.72 -7.62
CA VAL A 192 -0.16 9.69 -8.53
C VAL A 192 -0.73 8.50 -7.75
N GLU A 193 -0.04 8.04 -6.72
CA GLU A 193 -0.48 6.92 -5.89
C GLU A 193 -1.74 7.23 -5.07
N GLN A 194 -1.89 8.49 -4.64
CA GLN A 194 -3.01 8.96 -3.81
C GLN A 194 -4.23 9.38 -4.63
N CYS A 195 -4.06 9.58 -5.92
CA CYS A 195 -5.15 10.00 -6.80
C CYS A 195 -6.26 8.94 -6.83
N SER A 196 -7.49 9.37 -6.55
CA SER A 196 -8.64 8.48 -6.44
C SER A 196 -9.75 8.74 -7.45
N LYS A 197 -9.79 9.94 -8.06
CA LYS A 197 -10.87 10.35 -8.98
C LYS A 197 -10.35 10.98 -10.26
N GLU A 198 -9.57 12.04 -10.15
CA GLU A 198 -9.17 12.85 -11.30
C GLU A 198 -7.75 13.39 -11.12
N LEU A 199 -6.95 13.30 -12.20
CA LEU A 199 -5.64 13.89 -12.31
C LEU A 199 -5.64 14.88 -13.47
N LEU A 200 -5.42 16.16 -13.16
CA LEU A 200 -5.32 17.23 -14.15
C LEU A 200 -3.87 17.69 -14.27
N ILE A 201 -3.36 17.78 -15.48
CA ILE A 201 -1.99 18.23 -15.76
C ILE A 201 -2.03 19.39 -16.75
N PHE A 202 -1.43 20.51 -16.35
CA PHE A 202 -1.15 21.65 -17.20
C PHE A 202 0.37 21.78 -17.27
N SER A 203 0.94 21.70 -18.47
CA SER A 203 2.40 21.72 -18.58
C SER A 203 2.84 22.36 -19.87
N SER A 204 3.97 23.07 -19.85
CA SER A 204 4.67 23.27 -21.10
C SER A 204 5.10 21.92 -21.68
N PHE A 205 5.06 21.80 -22.98
CA PHE A 205 5.49 20.63 -23.72
C PHE A 205 6.92 20.19 -23.33
N LYS A 206 7.82 21.15 -23.13
CA LYS A 206 9.20 20.89 -22.72
C LYS A 206 9.29 20.28 -21.32
N LEU A 207 8.50 20.77 -20.38
CA LEU A 207 8.54 20.30 -18.98
C LEU A 207 7.88 18.95 -18.78
N ILE A 208 6.84 18.60 -19.55
CA ILE A 208 6.15 17.33 -19.36
C ILE A 208 7.09 16.14 -19.52
N TYR A 209 8.01 16.18 -20.47
CA TYR A 209 9.00 15.13 -20.66
C TYR A 209 10.09 15.13 -19.58
N THR A 210 10.50 16.33 -19.14
CA THR A 210 11.54 16.46 -18.12
C THR A 210 11.05 15.91 -16.76
N VAL A 211 9.80 16.22 -16.42
CA VAL A 211 9.23 15.88 -15.12
C VAL A 211 8.76 14.44 -15.05
N LEU A 212 8.15 13.92 -16.09
CA LEU A 212 7.50 12.60 -16.06
C LEU A 212 8.39 11.44 -16.53
N ASN A 213 9.62 11.69 -16.92
CA ASN A 213 10.61 10.72 -17.39
C ASN A 213 10.04 9.62 -18.32
N LYS A 214 10.42 9.61 -19.58
CA LYS A 214 9.83 8.87 -20.71
C LYS A 214 9.34 7.44 -20.45
N ASN A 215 10.09 6.64 -19.69
CA ASN A 215 9.76 5.24 -19.46
C ASN A 215 8.74 4.99 -18.34
N LYS A 216 8.57 5.91 -17.40
CA LYS A 216 7.60 5.80 -16.29
C LYS A 216 6.24 6.37 -16.65
N PHE A 217 6.18 7.34 -17.55
CA PHE A 217 4.99 8.04 -17.99
C PHE A 217 3.86 7.08 -18.41
N VAL A 218 4.13 6.19 -19.35
CA VAL A 218 3.15 5.21 -19.85
C VAL A 218 2.64 4.30 -18.75
N ASN A 219 3.53 3.82 -17.89
CA ASN A 219 3.17 2.89 -16.81
C ASN A 219 2.33 3.55 -15.73
N TYR A 220 2.64 4.79 -15.36
CA TYR A 220 1.87 5.55 -14.37
C TYR A 220 0.44 5.78 -14.85
N PHE A 221 0.27 6.29 -16.06
CA PHE A 221 -1.06 6.60 -16.56
C PHE A 221 -1.89 5.35 -16.84
N ASN A 222 -1.29 4.29 -17.37
CA ASN A 222 -1.97 3.01 -17.50
C ASN A 222 -2.47 2.48 -16.15
N SER A 223 -1.69 2.60 -15.08
CA SER A 223 -2.10 2.18 -13.74
C SER A 223 -3.30 2.98 -13.23
N LEU A 224 -3.30 4.30 -13.40
CA LEU A 224 -4.40 5.17 -12.97
C LEU A 224 -5.69 4.93 -13.78
N LEU A 225 -5.56 4.83 -15.11
CA LEU A 225 -6.71 4.60 -15.99
C LEU A 225 -7.40 3.26 -15.70
N ARG A 226 -6.62 2.21 -15.43
CA ARG A 226 -7.16 0.90 -15.00
C ARG A 226 -7.89 0.94 -13.67
N LYS A 227 -7.55 1.88 -12.80
CA LYS A 227 -8.27 2.13 -11.54
C LYS A 227 -9.55 2.96 -11.74
N GLY A 228 -9.88 3.35 -12.97
CA GLY A 228 -11.02 4.21 -13.29
C GLY A 228 -10.80 5.69 -13.04
N ILE A 229 -9.55 6.14 -12.85
CA ILE A 229 -9.21 7.54 -12.60
C ILE A 229 -9.20 8.29 -13.92
N THR A 230 -9.87 9.44 -13.95
CA THR A 230 -9.88 10.34 -15.12
C THR A 230 -8.58 11.11 -15.20
N ILE A 231 -7.91 11.08 -16.35
CA ILE A 231 -6.68 11.85 -16.60
C ILE A 231 -6.94 12.86 -17.72
N LYS A 232 -6.64 14.13 -17.43
CA LYS A 232 -6.71 15.21 -18.43
C LYS A 232 -5.39 15.96 -18.48
N ILE A 233 -4.86 16.15 -19.70
CA ILE A 233 -3.60 16.84 -19.93
C ILE A 233 -3.83 17.97 -20.92
N ILE A 234 -3.33 19.15 -20.60
CA ILE A 234 -3.30 20.31 -21.50
C ILE A 234 -1.87 20.80 -21.60
N THR A 235 -1.38 20.99 -22.84
CA THR A 235 -0.05 21.52 -23.12
C THR A 235 -0.12 22.77 -24.00
N ASP A 236 0.97 23.54 -24.05
CA ASP A 236 1.14 24.70 -24.92
C ASP A 236 1.47 24.31 -26.36
N ASP A 237 2.03 23.13 -26.58
CA ASP A 237 2.40 22.58 -27.86
C ASP A 237 2.26 21.06 -27.89
N ILE A 238 2.35 20.45 -29.08
CA ILE A 238 2.30 18.99 -29.26
C ILE A 238 3.35 18.56 -30.26
N ASP A 239 3.91 17.37 -30.06
CA ASP A 239 4.71 16.69 -31.05
C ASP A 239 4.17 15.29 -31.37
N GLU A 240 4.67 14.69 -32.42
CA GLU A 240 4.31 13.36 -32.87
C GLU A 240 4.63 12.29 -31.79
N HIS A 241 5.70 12.47 -31.05
CA HIS A 241 6.11 11.55 -30.00
C HIS A 241 5.12 11.51 -28.83
N LEU A 242 4.68 12.67 -28.34
CA LEU A 242 3.69 12.77 -27.27
C LEU A 242 2.36 12.17 -27.74
N MET A 243 1.92 12.50 -28.95
CA MET A 243 0.69 11.96 -29.52
C MET A 243 0.73 10.44 -29.66
N ASN A 244 1.85 9.86 -30.10
CA ASN A 244 2.02 8.41 -30.20
C ASN A 244 1.96 7.73 -28.81
N HIS A 245 2.55 8.32 -27.77
CA HIS A 245 2.44 7.80 -26.42
C HIS A 245 1.00 7.85 -25.89
N ILE A 246 0.29 8.93 -26.12
CA ILE A 246 -1.12 9.08 -25.73
C ILE A 246 -1.99 8.06 -26.46
N ALA A 247 -1.79 7.90 -27.77
CA ALA A 247 -2.50 6.90 -28.57
C ALA A 247 -2.27 5.49 -28.01
N GLN A 248 -1.03 5.12 -27.72
CA GLN A 248 -0.68 3.82 -27.13
C GLN A 248 -1.36 3.57 -25.78
N ILE A 249 -1.40 4.60 -24.91
CA ILE A 249 -2.09 4.52 -23.63
C ILE A 249 -3.59 4.31 -23.84
N ASN A 250 -4.19 5.07 -24.75
CA ASN A 250 -5.62 5.01 -25.02
C ASN A 250 -6.06 3.72 -25.73
N GLU A 251 -5.22 3.14 -26.58
CA GLU A 251 -5.45 1.81 -27.16
C GLU A 251 -5.57 0.72 -26.09
N THR A 252 -4.79 0.85 -25.01
CA THR A 252 -4.80 -0.09 -23.89
C THR A 252 -5.97 0.16 -22.93
N ASN A 253 -6.50 1.38 -22.87
CA ASN A 253 -7.53 1.82 -21.91
C ASN A 253 -8.77 2.39 -22.62
N LYS A 254 -9.36 1.63 -23.54
CA LYS A 254 -10.48 2.08 -24.40
C LYS A 254 -11.72 2.52 -23.60
N ASP A 255 -11.98 1.87 -22.46
CA ASP A 255 -13.15 2.16 -21.62
C ASP A 255 -12.98 3.44 -20.79
N ASN A 256 -11.75 3.86 -20.53
CA ASN A 256 -11.41 5.08 -19.79
C ASN A 256 -10.19 5.75 -20.42
N PRO A 257 -10.31 6.36 -21.62
CA PRO A 257 -9.18 6.97 -22.29
C PRO A 257 -8.74 8.26 -21.63
N MET A 258 -7.44 8.51 -21.64
CA MET A 258 -6.85 9.77 -21.23
C MET A 258 -7.29 10.90 -22.19
N GLN A 259 -7.74 12.02 -21.65
CA GLN A 259 -8.12 13.20 -22.39
C GLN A 259 -6.90 14.11 -22.58
N PHE A 260 -6.61 14.47 -23.80
CA PHE A 260 -5.49 15.34 -24.15
C PHE A 260 -5.96 16.54 -24.98
N GLY A 261 -5.42 17.71 -24.67
CA GLY A 261 -5.65 18.93 -25.39
C GLY A 261 -4.39 19.78 -25.49
N TYR A 262 -4.36 20.69 -26.46
CA TYR A 262 -3.33 21.71 -26.50
C TYR A 262 -3.95 23.09 -26.74
N SER A 263 -3.24 24.13 -26.35
CA SER A 263 -3.67 25.51 -26.57
C SER A 263 -2.45 26.42 -26.76
N ASN A 264 -2.31 26.97 -27.94
CA ASN A 264 -1.31 27.99 -28.22
C ASN A 264 -1.55 29.31 -27.44
N LYS A 265 -2.72 29.47 -26.82
CA LYS A 265 -3.03 30.60 -25.93
C LYS A 265 -2.36 30.51 -24.56
N LEU A 266 -1.80 29.36 -24.21
CA LEU A 266 -1.01 29.20 -22.97
C LEU A 266 0.32 29.97 -23.05
N GLY A 267 0.72 30.42 -24.25
CA GLY A 267 1.87 31.27 -24.45
C GLY A 267 3.18 30.62 -23.99
N GLU A 268 4.06 31.43 -23.41
CA GLU A 268 5.34 30.95 -22.84
C GLU A 268 5.14 30.36 -21.45
N PHE A 269 4.21 29.40 -21.34
CA PHE A 269 3.93 28.71 -20.08
C PHE A 269 5.10 27.78 -19.73
N ASN A 270 6.00 28.24 -18.88
CA ASN A 270 7.21 27.53 -18.47
C ASN A 270 7.03 26.78 -17.14
N GLU A 271 5.84 26.25 -16.91
CA GLU A 271 5.49 25.57 -15.68
C GLU A 271 4.87 24.20 -15.93
N PHE A 272 4.95 23.35 -14.96
CA PHE A 272 4.22 22.09 -14.86
C PHE A 272 3.35 22.17 -13.63
N ILE A 273 2.04 22.02 -13.78
CA ILE A 273 1.07 22.02 -12.70
C ILE A 273 0.32 20.70 -12.75
N MET A 274 0.30 19.99 -11.64
CA MET A 274 -0.46 18.75 -11.46
C MET A 274 -1.45 18.94 -10.31
N LEU A 275 -2.73 18.72 -10.59
CA LEU A 275 -3.80 18.73 -9.60
C LEU A 275 -4.35 17.32 -9.43
N SER A 276 -4.43 16.85 -8.20
CA SER A 276 -5.01 15.57 -7.83
C SER A 276 -6.26 15.77 -7.00
N ASP A 277 -7.39 15.24 -7.46
CA ASP A 277 -8.69 15.20 -6.78
C ASP A 277 -9.22 16.58 -6.30
N ASN A 278 -8.80 17.68 -6.92
CA ASN A 278 -9.05 19.06 -6.47
C ASN A 278 -8.60 19.35 -5.02
N ARG A 279 -7.62 18.60 -4.53
CA ARG A 279 -7.11 18.70 -3.15
C ARG A 279 -5.65 19.06 -3.06
N TYR A 280 -4.86 18.64 -4.03
CA TYR A 280 -3.43 18.79 -4.02
C TYR A 280 -2.95 19.41 -5.31
N VAL A 281 -2.08 20.38 -5.19
CA VAL A 281 -1.45 21.06 -6.33
C VAL A 281 0.05 20.92 -6.20
N LEU A 282 0.68 20.38 -7.23
CA LEU A 282 2.13 20.40 -7.41
C LEU A 282 2.44 21.33 -8.57
N GLN A 283 3.19 22.39 -8.31
CA GLN A 283 3.69 23.31 -9.31
C GLN A 283 5.20 23.16 -9.44
N ILE A 284 5.71 23.02 -10.64
CA ILE A 284 7.14 22.89 -10.94
C ILE A 284 7.52 23.91 -12.00
N LYS A 285 8.66 24.57 -11.83
CA LYS A 285 9.21 25.55 -12.76
C LYS A 285 10.73 25.56 -12.72
N TYR A 286 11.34 26.21 -13.69
CA TYR A 286 12.77 26.54 -13.63
C TYR A 286 12.97 27.81 -12.79
N ASP A 287 13.98 27.80 -11.94
CA ASP A 287 14.41 28.99 -11.21
C ASP A 287 15.31 29.89 -12.07
N GLN A 288 15.82 30.98 -11.47
CA GLN A 288 16.72 31.93 -12.16
C GLN A 288 18.08 31.31 -12.56
N LYS A 289 18.46 30.17 -11.96
CA LYS A 289 19.66 29.40 -12.28
C LYS A 289 19.40 28.28 -13.26
N ASN A 290 18.19 28.20 -13.80
CA ASN A 290 17.72 27.13 -14.66
C ASN A 290 17.71 25.74 -13.99
N GLU A 291 17.56 25.72 -12.65
CA GLU A 291 17.34 24.52 -11.83
C GLU A 291 15.84 24.30 -11.64
N ILE A 292 15.43 23.03 -11.57
CA ILE A 292 14.02 22.68 -11.36
C ILE A 292 13.68 22.83 -9.88
N VAL A 293 12.68 23.66 -9.60
CA VAL A 293 12.11 23.84 -8.25
C VAL A 293 10.62 23.57 -8.29
N GLY A 294 10.08 23.06 -7.18
CA GLY A 294 8.66 22.77 -7.04
C GLY A 294 8.04 23.40 -5.82
N SER A 295 6.75 23.62 -5.87
CA SER A 295 5.91 23.91 -4.72
C SER A 295 4.75 22.94 -4.68
N PHE A 296 4.47 22.42 -3.50
CA PHE A 296 3.34 21.53 -3.22
C PHE A 296 2.39 22.23 -2.26
N VAL A 297 1.11 22.21 -2.57
CA VAL A 297 0.05 22.81 -1.75
C VAL A 297 -1.09 21.80 -1.59
N GLY A 298 -1.49 21.55 -0.34
CA GLY A 298 -2.76 20.88 -0.02
C GLY A 298 -3.84 21.95 0.20
N VAL A 299 -5.00 21.78 -0.44
CA VAL A 299 -6.13 22.71 -0.40
C VAL A 299 -7.27 22.11 0.42
#